data_cf4c916ceae0d0c95a1b7ddfc7471c1e
#
_entry.id   cf4c916ceae0d0c95a1b7ddfc7471c1e
#
_cell.length_a   1.000
_cell.length_b   1.000
_cell.length_c   1.000
_cell.angle_alpha   90.00
_cell.angle_beta   90.00
_cell.angle_gamma   90.00
#
_symmetry.space_group_name_H-M   'P 1'
#
loop_
_entity.id
_entity.type
_entity.pdbx_description
1 polymer ?
#
loop_
_entity_poly.entity_id
_entity_poly.type
_entity_poly.pdbx_seq_one_letter_code
_entity_poly.pdbx_strand_id
1 'polypeptide(L)'
;MLAMNHEMLMVLEHFQLAKLDYAKNIKIYTSIPQANVQIYIERLYSVGLIEKYSGSSVKRTQAKLKKTNEVHKHHTYYEITNKGHYILKDMTEREYIKYIEIDCLKLLSLKRIRKDCPDRCKKLYEMGLMDKNYEPTDMGFAVLDLARRRQIRIL
;
A
#
# COMPACT_ATOMS: atom_id res chain seq x y z
N MET A 1 18.51 1.46 -6.67
CA MET A 1 17.04 1.45 -6.82
C MET A 1 16.40 1.02 -5.51
N LEU A 2 15.39 1.73 -5.05
CA LEU A 2 14.66 1.36 -3.83
C LEU A 2 13.87 0.08 -4.08
N ALA A 3 14.10 -0.93 -3.23
CA ALA A 3 13.29 -2.15 -3.28
C ALA A 3 11.91 -1.85 -2.66
N MET A 4 10.87 -1.92 -3.48
CA MET A 4 9.50 -1.71 -3.05
C MET A 4 8.85 -3.04 -2.70
N ASN A 5 8.43 -3.22 -1.45
CA ASN A 5 7.56 -4.32 -1.09
C ASN A 5 6.09 -3.88 -1.16
N HIS A 6 5.18 -4.82 -0.98
CA HIS A 6 3.74 -4.53 -1.09
C HIS A 6 3.26 -3.49 -0.08
N GLU A 7 3.74 -3.57 1.16
CA GLU A 7 3.35 -2.62 2.20
C GLU A 7 3.83 -1.20 1.88
N MET A 8 5.07 -1.07 1.46
CA MET A 8 5.63 0.22 1.07
C MET A 8 4.86 0.83 -0.09
N LEU A 9 4.51 0.01 -1.08
CA LEU A 9 3.73 0.46 -2.22
C LEU A 9 2.32 0.88 -1.79
N MET A 10 1.70 0.17 -0.86
CA MET A 10 0.41 0.56 -0.29
C MET A 10 0.49 1.91 0.42
N VAL A 11 1.56 2.17 1.15
CA VAL A 11 1.78 3.47 1.81
C VAL A 11 1.91 4.58 0.75
N LEU A 12 2.68 4.35 -0.30
CA LEU A 12 2.83 5.33 -1.38
C LEU A 12 1.49 5.58 -2.10
N GLU A 13 0.73 4.53 -2.39
CA GLU A 13 -0.61 4.66 -2.98
C GLU A 13 -1.57 5.42 -2.06
N HIS A 14 -1.45 5.20 -0.76
CA HIS A 14 -2.25 5.94 0.20
C HIS A 14 -1.97 7.45 0.12
N PHE A 15 -0.72 7.87 0.00
CA PHE A 15 -0.37 9.27 -0.21
C PHE A 15 -0.94 9.82 -1.51
N GLN A 16 -0.99 9.04 -2.57
CA GLN A 16 -1.62 9.46 -3.81
C GLN A 16 -3.12 9.72 -3.62
N LEU A 17 -3.80 8.87 -2.88
CA LEU A 17 -5.23 9.00 -2.61
C LEU A 17 -5.54 10.13 -1.62
N ALA A 18 -4.78 10.20 -0.53
CA ALA A 18 -5.01 11.15 0.56
C ALA A 18 -4.44 12.54 0.29
N LYS A 19 -3.47 12.68 -0.61
CA LYS A 19 -2.60 13.84 -0.88
C LYS A 19 -1.65 14.15 0.27
N LEU A 20 -2.18 14.37 1.46
CA LEU A 20 -1.43 14.63 2.70
C LEU A 20 -1.89 13.67 3.77
N ASP A 21 -0.97 13.06 4.48
CA ASP A 21 -1.33 12.23 5.63
C ASP A 21 -0.14 12.04 6.59
N TYR A 22 -0.40 11.37 7.70
CA TYR A 22 0.57 11.06 8.75
C TYR A 22 0.46 9.59 9.16
N ALA A 23 1.50 9.08 9.83
CA ALA A 23 1.67 7.65 10.09
C ALA A 23 0.47 6.97 10.77
N LYS A 24 -0.08 7.58 11.82
CA LYS A 24 -1.19 7.01 12.57
C LYS A 24 -2.46 6.83 11.72
N ASN A 25 -2.75 7.81 10.86
CA ASN A 25 -3.91 7.73 9.98
C ASN A 25 -3.69 6.70 8.86
N ILE A 26 -2.48 6.62 8.32
CA ILE A 26 -2.12 5.60 7.33
C ILE A 26 -2.33 4.20 7.90
N LYS A 27 -1.91 3.96 9.15
CA LYS A 27 -2.18 2.69 9.85
C LYS A 27 -3.67 2.35 9.85
N ILE A 28 -4.53 3.33 10.15
CA ILE A 28 -5.99 3.12 10.22
C ILE A 28 -6.54 2.67 8.87
N TYR A 29 -6.09 3.28 7.77
CA TYR A 29 -6.61 2.97 6.43
C TYR A 29 -5.98 1.75 5.78
N THR A 30 -4.73 1.42 6.11
CA THR A 30 -3.99 0.34 5.46
C THR A 30 -3.90 -0.93 6.29
N SER A 31 -4.20 -0.86 7.59
CA SER A 31 -4.00 -1.94 8.57
C SER A 31 -2.55 -2.38 8.73
N ILE A 32 -1.61 -1.61 8.21
CA ILE A 32 -0.17 -1.84 8.41
C ILE A 32 0.20 -1.36 9.81
N PRO A 33 0.97 -2.15 10.60
CA PRO A 33 1.41 -1.70 11.93
C PRO A 33 2.14 -0.37 11.87
N GLN A 34 1.89 0.52 12.84
CA GLN A 34 2.42 1.88 12.83
C GLN A 34 3.95 1.93 12.76
N ALA A 35 4.64 1.02 13.44
CA ALA A 35 6.10 0.95 13.39
C ALA A 35 6.59 0.69 11.95
N ASN A 36 5.91 -0.17 11.21
CA ASN A 36 6.23 -0.47 9.82
C ASN A 36 5.91 0.72 8.90
N VAL A 37 4.77 1.38 9.13
CA VAL A 37 4.40 2.60 8.39
C VAL A 37 5.49 3.66 8.54
N GLN A 38 6.00 3.88 9.75
CA GLN A 38 7.06 4.85 9.99
C GLN A 38 8.35 4.50 9.24
N ILE A 39 8.74 3.22 9.23
CA ILE A 39 9.91 2.76 8.47
C ILE A 39 9.72 3.05 6.98
N TYR A 40 8.56 2.76 6.43
CA TYR A 40 8.28 3.01 5.02
C TYR A 40 8.24 4.50 4.69
N ILE A 41 7.66 5.32 5.56
CA ILE A 41 7.68 6.78 5.41
C ILE A 41 9.11 7.29 5.36
N GLU A 42 9.96 6.88 6.29
CA GLU A 42 11.37 7.29 6.30
C GLU A 42 12.09 6.90 5.02
N ARG A 43 11.88 5.69 4.54
CA ARG A 43 12.48 5.21 3.28
C ARG A 43 11.98 5.99 2.07
N LEU A 44 10.67 6.20 1.97
CA LEU A 44 10.07 6.97 0.88
C LEU A 44 10.56 8.42 0.90
N TYR A 45 10.66 9.01 2.08
CA TYR A 45 11.18 10.36 2.26
C TYR A 45 12.66 10.46 1.84
N SER A 46 13.48 9.50 2.26
CA SER A 46 14.92 9.51 1.99
C SER A 46 15.25 9.47 0.49
N VAL A 47 14.40 8.85 -0.32
CA VAL A 47 14.57 8.75 -1.77
C VAL A 47 13.76 9.79 -2.55
N GLY A 48 13.06 10.69 -1.86
CA GLY A 48 12.35 11.80 -2.49
C GLY A 48 11.01 11.47 -3.12
N LEU A 49 10.40 10.34 -2.75
CA LEU A 49 9.07 9.96 -3.25
C LEU A 49 7.93 10.64 -2.48
N ILE A 50 8.21 11.04 -1.25
CA ILE A 50 7.36 11.91 -0.44
C ILE A 50 8.22 13.01 0.16
N GLU A 51 7.58 14.11 0.57
CA GLU A 51 8.25 15.22 1.24
C GLU A 51 7.43 15.67 2.45
N LYS A 52 8.09 16.34 3.40
CA LYS A 52 7.40 16.88 4.57
C LYS A 52 6.57 18.08 4.18
N TYR A 53 5.34 18.12 4.66
CA TYR A 53 4.49 19.30 4.52
C TYR A 53 4.90 20.36 5.53
N SER A 54 5.18 21.57 5.05
CA SER A 54 5.70 22.66 5.87
C SER A 54 4.62 23.60 6.44
N GLY A 55 3.34 23.37 6.11
CA GLY A 55 2.24 24.21 6.57
C GLY A 55 1.98 24.08 8.06
N SER A 56 1.47 25.16 8.68
CA SER A 56 1.13 25.19 10.10
C SER A 56 -0.20 24.52 10.43
N SER A 57 -1.08 24.36 9.44
CA SER A 57 -2.37 23.71 9.59
C SER A 57 -2.72 22.93 8.31
N VAL A 58 -3.46 21.85 8.47
CA VAL A 58 -3.88 20.99 7.37
C VAL A 58 -5.38 21.11 7.17
N LYS A 59 -5.80 21.56 5.98
CA LYS A 59 -7.20 21.68 5.60
C LYS A 59 -7.69 20.39 4.94
N ARG A 60 -9.00 20.13 5.02
CA ARG A 60 -9.62 18.97 4.36
C ARG A 60 -9.42 18.94 2.84
N THR A 61 -9.31 20.10 2.21
CA THR A 61 -9.01 20.22 0.78
C THR A 61 -7.62 19.72 0.43
N GLN A 62 -6.68 19.81 1.37
CA GLN A 62 -5.30 19.35 1.20
C GLN A 62 -5.13 17.90 1.63
N ALA A 63 -5.74 17.50 2.78
CA ALA A 63 -5.70 16.14 3.28
C ALA A 63 -7.09 15.51 3.16
N LYS A 64 -7.32 14.80 2.07
CA LYS A 64 -8.64 14.26 1.71
C LYS A 64 -9.21 13.27 2.72
N LEU A 65 -8.36 12.55 3.44
CA LEU A 65 -8.76 11.55 4.42
C LEU A 65 -8.69 12.05 5.86
N LYS A 66 -8.55 13.35 6.05
CA LYS A 66 -8.54 13.95 7.39
C LYS A 66 -9.95 13.93 8.00
N LYS A 67 -10.08 13.35 9.19
CA LYS A 67 -11.36 13.19 9.87
C LYS A 67 -11.80 14.42 10.67
N THR A 68 -10.86 15.22 11.15
CA THR A 68 -11.13 16.37 12.00
C THR A 68 -10.35 17.59 11.53
N ASN A 69 -10.75 18.78 11.99
CA ASN A 69 -10.01 20.03 11.74
C ASN A 69 -8.85 20.18 12.74
N GLU A 70 -8.03 19.15 12.87
CA GLU A 70 -6.91 19.16 13.80
C GLU A 70 -5.82 20.15 13.36
N VAL A 71 -5.26 20.82 14.35
CA VAL A 71 -4.07 21.62 14.15
C VAL A 71 -2.85 20.71 14.08
N HIS A 72 -1.96 20.98 13.18
CA HIS A 72 -0.78 20.18 12.83
C HIS A 72 0.29 20.04 13.95
N LYS A 73 -0.02 20.33 15.22
CA LYS A 73 0.97 20.41 16.31
C LYS A 73 1.62 19.10 16.73
N HIS A 74 0.95 17.96 16.53
CA HIS A 74 1.38 16.66 17.08
C HIS A 74 1.66 15.60 16.03
N HIS A 75 1.50 15.92 14.75
CA HIS A 75 1.72 14.98 13.68
C HIS A 75 2.60 15.58 12.60
N THR A 76 3.53 14.79 12.09
CA THR A 76 4.29 15.16 10.89
C THR A 76 3.55 14.68 9.67
N TYR A 77 3.07 15.61 8.86
CA TYR A 77 2.41 15.32 7.59
C TYR A 77 3.41 15.22 6.48
N TYR A 78 3.14 14.33 5.55
CA TYR A 78 3.90 14.14 4.32
C TYR A 78 2.97 14.24 3.13
N GLU A 79 3.53 14.59 1.99
CA GLU A 79 2.82 14.64 0.72
C GLU A 79 3.63 13.93 -0.36
N ILE A 80 2.95 13.35 -1.35
CA ILE A 80 3.60 12.68 -2.46
C ILE A 80 4.24 13.72 -3.39
N THR A 81 5.45 13.42 -3.87
CA THR A 81 6.15 14.26 -4.84
C THR A 81 5.76 13.85 -6.27
N ASN A 82 6.14 14.67 -7.26
CA ASN A 82 5.99 14.32 -8.67
C ASN A 82 6.76 13.03 -9.00
N LYS A 83 7.95 12.87 -8.41
CA LYS A 83 8.72 11.63 -8.52
C LYS A 83 7.95 10.43 -7.96
N GLY A 84 7.28 10.61 -6.81
CA GLY A 84 6.44 9.58 -6.21
C GLY A 84 5.29 9.18 -7.11
N HIS A 85 4.58 10.13 -7.69
CA HIS A 85 3.50 9.86 -8.66
C HIS A 85 4.03 9.08 -9.88
N TYR A 86 5.17 9.49 -10.41
CA TYR A 86 5.77 8.85 -11.57
C TYR A 86 6.17 7.40 -11.30
N ILE A 87 6.86 7.16 -10.18
CA ILE A 87 7.29 5.82 -9.77
C ILE A 87 6.09 4.93 -9.50
N LEU A 88 5.08 5.44 -8.82
CA LEU A 88 3.86 4.70 -8.52
C LEU A 88 3.15 4.25 -9.79
N LYS A 89 3.00 5.16 -10.75
CA LYS A 89 2.41 4.85 -12.05
C LYS A 89 3.17 3.74 -12.76
N ASP A 90 4.48 3.85 -12.82
CA ASP A 90 5.32 2.87 -13.49
C ASP A 90 5.24 1.49 -12.82
N MET A 91 5.36 1.46 -11.49
CA MET A 91 5.33 0.21 -10.73
C MET A 91 3.96 -0.46 -10.70
N THR A 92 2.88 0.29 -10.53
CA THR A 92 1.54 -0.30 -10.49
C THR A 92 1.10 -0.82 -11.83
N GLU A 93 1.51 -0.19 -12.91
CA GLU A 93 1.12 -0.63 -14.25
C GLU A 93 2.01 -1.76 -14.80
N ARG A 94 3.30 -1.77 -14.45
CA ARG A 94 4.28 -2.66 -15.07
C ARG A 94 4.86 -3.73 -14.15
N GLU A 95 5.08 -3.42 -12.89
CA GLU A 95 5.88 -4.29 -12.02
C GLU A 95 5.14 -4.84 -10.82
N TYR A 96 4.31 -4.05 -10.18
CA TYR A 96 3.70 -4.45 -8.92
C TYR A 96 2.83 -5.70 -9.04
N ILE A 97 1.88 -5.67 -9.96
CA ILE A 97 1.00 -6.81 -10.19
C ILE A 97 1.73 -7.88 -10.99
N LYS A 98 2.68 -7.49 -11.82
CA LYS A 98 3.47 -8.39 -12.66
C LYS A 98 4.32 -9.37 -11.82
N TYR A 99 4.78 -8.97 -10.64
CA TYR A 99 5.49 -9.87 -9.74
C TYR A 99 4.57 -10.89 -9.06
N ILE A 100 3.27 -10.66 -9.10
CA ILE A 100 2.31 -11.61 -8.59
C ILE A 100 1.78 -12.39 -9.78
N GLU A 101 2.23 -13.62 -9.93
CA GLU A 101 1.76 -14.51 -10.99
C GLU A 101 0.24 -14.60 -10.99
N ILE A 102 -0.37 -14.66 -12.17
CA ILE A 102 -1.83 -14.77 -12.31
C ILE A 102 -2.36 -15.97 -11.52
N ASP A 103 -1.61 -17.08 -11.51
CA ASP A 103 -1.99 -18.26 -10.75
C ASP A 103 -2.01 -18.00 -9.24
N CYS A 104 -1.10 -17.17 -8.72
CA CYS A 104 -1.11 -16.75 -7.32
C CYS A 104 -2.30 -15.85 -7.01
N LEU A 105 -2.66 -14.93 -7.91
CA LEU A 105 -3.87 -14.12 -7.76
C LEU A 105 -5.14 -14.97 -7.76
N LYS A 106 -5.19 -15.99 -8.62
CA LYS A 106 -6.32 -16.96 -8.64
C LYS A 106 -6.43 -17.71 -7.31
N LEU A 107 -5.31 -18.19 -6.76
CA LEU A 107 -5.30 -18.84 -5.45
C LEU A 107 -5.78 -17.91 -4.35
N LEU A 108 -5.36 -16.64 -4.40
CA LEU A 108 -5.78 -15.65 -3.44
C LEU A 108 -7.29 -15.39 -3.49
N SER A 109 -7.89 -15.46 -4.69
CA SER A 109 -9.33 -15.23 -4.90
C SER A 109 -10.20 -16.47 -4.70
N LEU A 110 -9.65 -17.68 -4.84
CA LEU A 110 -10.42 -18.95 -4.83
C LEU A 110 -10.01 -19.86 -3.68
N LYS A 111 -10.85 -19.89 -2.66
CA LYS A 111 -10.61 -20.68 -1.43
C LYS A 111 -10.41 -22.19 -1.69
N ARG A 112 -11.11 -22.76 -2.67
CA ARG A 112 -11.13 -24.22 -2.90
C ARG A 112 -9.80 -24.81 -3.32
N ILE A 113 -8.98 -24.08 -4.04
CA ILE A 113 -7.73 -24.62 -4.64
C ILE A 113 -6.48 -24.35 -3.82
N ARG A 114 -6.60 -23.60 -2.73
CA ARG A 114 -5.43 -23.22 -1.91
C ARG A 114 -4.70 -24.42 -1.30
N LYS A 115 -5.47 -25.42 -0.84
CA LYS A 115 -4.91 -26.62 -0.23
C LYS A 115 -4.13 -27.50 -1.19
N ASP A 116 -4.41 -27.39 -2.48
CA ASP A 116 -3.78 -28.21 -3.51
C ASP A 116 -2.49 -27.62 -4.08
N CYS A 117 -2.13 -26.40 -3.65
CA CYS A 117 -0.98 -25.66 -4.16
C CYS A 117 -0.10 -25.12 -3.04
N PRO A 118 0.54 -25.97 -2.24
CA PRO A 118 1.29 -25.54 -1.03
C PRO A 118 2.44 -24.59 -1.34
N ASP A 119 3.15 -24.77 -2.45
CA ASP A 119 4.29 -23.90 -2.80
C ASP A 119 3.86 -22.48 -3.13
N ARG A 120 2.75 -22.32 -3.86
CA ARG A 120 2.19 -21.01 -4.19
C ARG A 120 1.59 -20.33 -2.96
N CYS A 121 0.93 -21.10 -2.08
CA CYS A 121 0.43 -20.58 -0.81
C CYS A 121 1.57 -20.09 0.09
N LYS A 122 2.69 -20.81 0.12
CA LYS A 122 3.88 -20.40 0.85
C LYS A 122 4.42 -19.07 0.32
N LYS A 123 4.48 -18.92 -0.99
CA LYS A 123 4.89 -17.67 -1.64
C LYS A 123 3.98 -16.51 -1.25
N LEU A 124 2.66 -16.72 -1.31
CA LEU A 124 1.68 -15.69 -0.89
C LEU A 124 1.81 -15.36 0.60
N TYR A 125 2.06 -16.36 1.44
CA TYR A 125 2.31 -16.16 2.86
C TYR A 125 3.57 -15.30 3.09
N GLU A 126 4.66 -15.62 2.41
CA GLU A 126 5.92 -14.87 2.51
C GLU A 126 5.76 -13.42 2.01
N MET A 127 4.87 -13.19 1.07
CA MET A 127 4.53 -11.84 0.57
C MET A 127 3.58 -11.08 1.50
N GLY A 128 3.07 -11.72 2.55
CA GLY A 128 2.11 -11.10 3.47
C GLY A 128 0.69 -11.02 2.93
N LEU A 129 0.37 -11.74 1.85
CA LEU A 129 -0.94 -11.69 1.20
C LEU A 129 -1.89 -12.79 1.70
N MET A 130 -1.38 -13.77 2.39
CA MET A 130 -2.13 -14.91 2.91
C MET A 130 -1.65 -15.25 4.31
N ASP A 131 -2.55 -15.69 5.18
CA ASP A 131 -2.21 -16.11 6.54
C ASP A 131 -1.92 -17.63 6.63
N LYS A 132 -1.62 -18.10 7.84
CA LYS A 132 -1.31 -19.52 8.10
C LYS A 132 -2.49 -20.46 7.79
N ASN A 133 -3.71 -19.96 7.79
CA ASN A 133 -4.92 -20.74 7.56
C ASN A 133 -5.35 -20.69 6.09
N TYR A 134 -4.48 -20.23 5.20
CA TYR A 134 -4.75 -20.09 3.76
C TYR A 134 -5.87 -19.10 3.44
N GLU A 135 -6.07 -18.11 4.32
CA GLU A 135 -7.01 -17.03 4.08
C GLU A 135 -6.26 -15.75 3.67
N PRO A 136 -6.84 -14.93 2.76
CA PRO A 136 -6.23 -13.65 2.42
C PRO A 136 -6.13 -12.74 3.63
N THR A 137 -5.01 -12.05 3.76
CA THR A 137 -4.84 -10.95 4.72
C THR A 137 -5.54 -9.70 4.20
N ASP A 138 -5.64 -8.65 5.03
CA ASP A 138 -6.16 -7.35 4.57
C ASP A 138 -5.37 -6.84 3.37
N MET A 139 -4.06 -7.07 3.36
CA MET A 139 -3.20 -6.75 2.24
C MET A 139 -3.51 -7.62 1.02
N GLY A 140 -3.81 -8.89 1.21
CA GLY A 140 -4.27 -9.79 0.14
C GLY A 140 -5.54 -9.29 -0.51
N PHE A 141 -6.52 -8.85 0.26
CA PHE A 141 -7.76 -8.25 -0.25
C PHE A 141 -7.48 -6.95 -1.01
N ALA A 142 -6.58 -6.11 -0.50
CA ALA A 142 -6.20 -4.86 -1.17
C ALA A 142 -5.55 -5.13 -2.53
N VAL A 143 -4.70 -6.15 -2.63
CA VAL A 143 -4.08 -6.57 -3.89
C VAL A 143 -5.12 -7.08 -4.88
N LEU A 144 -6.09 -7.88 -4.43
CA LEU A 144 -7.19 -8.35 -5.28
C LEU A 144 -8.04 -7.19 -5.80
N ASP A 145 -8.32 -6.22 -4.95
CA ASP A 145 -9.07 -5.03 -5.34
C ASP A 145 -8.30 -4.20 -6.37
N LEU A 146 -7.00 -4.03 -6.18
CA LEU A 146 -6.13 -3.36 -7.14
C LEU A 146 -6.12 -4.09 -8.49
N ALA A 147 -6.02 -5.42 -8.47
CA ALA A 147 -6.05 -6.22 -9.69
C ALA A 147 -7.38 -6.03 -10.46
N ARG A 148 -8.50 -6.00 -9.76
CA ARG A 148 -9.82 -5.73 -10.37
C ARG A 148 -9.87 -4.35 -10.99
N ARG A 149 -9.39 -3.34 -10.29
CA ARG A 149 -9.35 -1.96 -10.79
C ARG A 149 -8.47 -1.81 -12.03
N ARG A 150 -7.42 -2.61 -12.14
CA ARG A 150 -6.53 -2.66 -13.31
C ARG A 150 -7.05 -3.60 -14.40
N GLN A 151 -8.25 -4.14 -14.25
CA GLN A 151 -8.89 -5.05 -15.22
C GLN A 151 -8.07 -6.32 -15.50
N ILE A 152 -7.31 -6.79 -14.52
CA ILE A 152 -6.58 -8.05 -14.64
C ILE A 152 -7.59 -9.19 -14.47
N ARG A 153 -7.67 -10.05 -15.46
CA ARG A 153 -8.56 -11.21 -15.41
C ARG A 153 -7.99 -12.27 -14.49
N ILE A 154 -8.63 -12.46 -13.36
CA ILE A 154 -8.25 -13.45 -12.35
C ILE A 154 -8.99 -14.77 -12.59
N LEU A 155 -10.13 -14.72 -13.23
CA LEU A 155 -10.98 -15.87 -13.55
C LEU A 155 -11.09 -16.07 -15.05
#